data_419de2796c7e4a3e3b747a057245013d
#
_entry.id   419de2796c7e4a3e3b747a057245013d
#
_cell.length_a   1.000
_cell.length_b   1.000
_cell.length_c   1.000
_cell.angle_alpha   90.00
_cell.angle_beta   90.00
_cell.angle_gamma   90.00
#
_symmetry.space_group_name_H-M   'P 1'
#
loop_
_entity.id
_entity.type
_entity.pdbx_description
1 polymer ?
#
loop_
_entity_poly.entity_id
_entity_poly.type
_entity_poly.pdbx_seq_one_letter_code
_entity_poly.pdbx_strand_id
1 'polypeptide(L)'
;LEGSSDSHYARSLMAAVKARGWHGVIPHFRGCSGEANLAPRFYHSGDAEELDWIIRRLRPRHPGPFYAAGVSLGGNVLLRWLGEQRHGAAIVDAAVAVSAPLDLAAGGAALSTGFNRLYTRMFLETLKPKALAKLERYPGLFDRDRLMAARDLYSFDNVVTAPLHGYRDTDDYWHRASARHVLPDI
;
A
#
# COMPACT_ATOMS: atom_id res chain seq x y z
N LEU A 1 -5.29 -2.35 2.96
CA LEU A 1 -5.79 -1.07 2.43
C LEU A 1 -6.28 -0.20 3.58
N GLU A 2 -6.10 1.12 3.47
CA GLU A 2 -6.65 2.15 4.38
C GLU A 2 -6.20 2.01 5.86
N GLY A 3 -5.14 1.26 6.14
CA GLY A 3 -4.60 1.12 7.50
C GLY A 3 -3.91 2.38 8.00
N SER A 4 -4.02 2.64 9.31
CA SER A 4 -3.37 3.76 10.00
C SER A 4 -2.78 3.31 11.34
N SER A 5 -2.17 4.24 12.07
CA SER A 5 -1.73 4.01 13.47
C SER A 5 -2.88 3.62 14.41
N ASP A 6 -4.13 3.93 14.05
CA ASP A 6 -5.32 3.59 14.82
C ASP A 6 -5.84 2.17 14.58
N SER A 7 -5.32 1.48 13.56
CA SER A 7 -5.68 0.09 13.27
C SER A 7 -5.30 -0.83 14.43
N HIS A 8 -6.16 -1.80 14.75
CA HIS A 8 -5.94 -2.73 15.86
C HIS A 8 -4.59 -3.44 15.80
N TYR A 9 -4.20 -3.95 14.61
CA TYR A 9 -2.91 -4.62 14.42
C TYR A 9 -1.73 -3.68 14.64
N ALA A 10 -1.84 -2.41 14.23
CA ALA A 10 -0.79 -1.42 14.40
C ALA A 10 -0.60 -1.09 15.89
N ARG A 11 -1.69 -0.87 16.62
CA ARG A 11 -1.66 -0.67 18.08
C ARG A 11 -1.08 -1.87 18.82
N SER A 12 -1.47 -3.09 18.45
CA SER A 12 -0.96 -4.31 19.06
C SER A 12 0.55 -4.48 18.82
N LEU A 13 1.01 -4.23 17.58
CA LEU A 13 2.42 -4.27 17.24
C LEU A 13 3.21 -3.24 18.03
N MET A 14 2.72 -1.99 18.10
CA MET A 14 3.39 -0.92 18.84
C MET A 14 3.41 -1.16 20.34
N ALA A 15 2.39 -1.79 20.91
CA ALA A 15 2.40 -2.22 22.31
C ALA A 15 3.50 -3.28 22.57
N ALA A 16 3.65 -4.25 21.66
CA ALA A 16 4.71 -5.26 21.75
C ALA A 16 6.11 -4.68 21.57
N VAL A 17 6.28 -3.70 20.68
CA VAL A 17 7.52 -2.94 20.48
C VAL A 17 7.89 -2.17 21.75
N LYS A 18 6.93 -1.44 22.33
CA LYS A 18 7.10 -0.68 23.57
C LYS A 18 7.47 -1.59 24.74
N ALA A 19 6.81 -2.73 24.88
CA ALA A 19 7.09 -3.71 25.96
C ALA A 19 8.53 -4.26 25.92
N ARG A 20 9.18 -4.22 24.74
CA ARG A 20 10.59 -4.60 24.55
C ARG A 20 11.59 -3.44 24.72
N GLY A 21 11.11 -2.26 25.04
CA GLY A 21 11.95 -1.06 25.11
C GLY A 21 12.45 -0.58 23.74
N TRP A 22 11.79 -1.01 22.66
CA TRP A 22 12.17 -0.63 21.30
C TRP A 22 11.45 0.64 20.86
N HIS A 23 12.06 1.36 19.92
CA HIS A 23 11.41 2.49 19.24
C HIS A 23 10.62 1.98 18.03
N GLY A 24 9.39 2.41 17.91
CA GLY A 24 8.54 2.06 16.77
C GLY A 24 8.09 3.30 16.00
N VAL A 25 8.04 3.18 14.68
CA VAL A 25 7.55 4.21 13.77
C VAL A 25 6.53 3.58 12.83
N ILE A 26 5.37 4.21 12.67
CA ILE A 26 4.36 3.81 11.70
C ILE A 26 4.26 4.90 10.64
N PRO A 27 4.87 4.72 9.47
CA PRO A 27 4.62 5.61 8.35
C PRO A 27 3.21 5.36 7.81
N HIS A 28 2.47 6.43 7.56
CA HIS A 28 1.17 6.33 6.92
C HIS A 28 1.32 6.44 5.40
N PHE A 29 0.62 5.58 4.68
CA PHE A 29 0.42 5.79 3.25
C PHE A 29 -0.35 7.09 3.00
N ARG A 30 -0.18 7.66 1.82
CA ARG A 30 -0.80 8.92 1.42
C ARG A 30 -2.31 8.90 1.61
N GLY A 31 -2.84 9.87 2.38
CA GLY A 31 -4.26 9.97 2.70
C GLY A 31 -4.77 8.96 3.73
N CYS A 32 -3.87 8.26 4.45
CA CYS A 32 -4.24 7.32 5.52
C CYS A 32 -3.95 7.85 6.93
N SER A 33 -3.51 9.09 7.07
CA SER A 33 -3.24 9.75 8.36
C SER A 33 -4.44 10.49 8.96
N GLY A 34 -5.61 10.43 8.32
CA GLY A 34 -6.77 11.28 8.64
C GLY A 34 -6.82 12.57 7.81
N GLU A 35 -5.71 12.97 7.20
CA GLU A 35 -5.63 14.15 6.33
C GLU A 35 -5.57 13.75 4.85
N ALA A 36 -6.19 14.56 3.99
CA ALA A 36 -6.14 14.35 2.56
C ALA A 36 -4.73 14.60 2.01
N ASN A 37 -4.24 13.70 1.20
CA ASN A 37 -3.02 13.89 0.45
C ASN A 37 -3.17 15.03 -0.58
N LEU A 38 -2.22 15.96 -0.59
CA LEU A 38 -2.28 17.15 -1.45
C LEU A 38 -1.92 16.88 -2.92
N ALA A 39 -1.09 15.89 -3.22
CA ALA A 39 -0.66 15.59 -4.58
C ALA A 39 -1.76 14.89 -5.41
N PRO A 40 -1.76 15.03 -6.76
CA PRO A 40 -2.71 14.36 -7.64
C PRO A 40 -2.35 12.87 -7.83
N ARG A 41 -2.14 12.17 -6.73
CA ARG A 41 -1.82 10.74 -6.68
C ARG A 41 -2.37 10.12 -5.40
N PHE A 42 -2.43 8.80 -5.38
CA PHE A 42 -2.72 8.00 -4.19
C PHE A 42 -1.51 7.13 -3.82
N TYR A 43 -1.61 6.38 -2.73
CA TYR A 43 -0.74 5.25 -2.47
C TYR A 43 -1.20 4.05 -3.30
N HIS A 44 -0.29 3.17 -3.63
CA HIS A 44 -0.61 1.94 -4.36
C HIS A 44 0.36 0.80 -4.01
N SER A 45 0.05 -0.41 -4.48
CA SER A 45 0.84 -1.61 -4.14
C SER A 45 2.27 -1.62 -4.70
N GLY A 46 2.59 -0.73 -5.61
CA GLY A 46 3.92 -0.58 -6.20
C GLY A 46 4.77 0.55 -5.61
N ASP A 47 4.37 1.20 -4.50
CA ASP A 47 5.05 2.37 -3.92
C ASP A 47 6.38 2.04 -3.19
N ALA A 48 7.22 1.19 -3.77
CA ALA A 48 8.52 0.82 -3.21
C ALA A 48 9.50 2.01 -3.11
N GLU A 49 9.44 2.95 -4.06
CA GLU A 49 10.28 4.16 -4.03
C GLU A 49 9.95 5.06 -2.82
N GLU A 50 8.66 5.18 -2.49
CA GLU A 50 8.24 5.98 -1.34
C GLU A 50 8.68 5.33 -0.02
N LEU A 51 8.62 4.00 0.05
CA LEU A 51 9.14 3.24 1.18
C LEU A 51 10.66 3.37 1.30
N ASP A 52 11.40 3.33 0.18
CA ASP A 52 12.85 3.54 0.16
C ASP A 52 13.23 4.91 0.76
N TRP A 53 12.54 5.96 0.32
CA TRP A 53 12.74 7.30 0.85
C TRP A 53 12.51 7.37 2.37
N ILE A 54 11.44 6.73 2.87
CA ILE A 54 11.12 6.69 4.30
C ILE A 54 12.20 5.97 5.08
N ILE A 55 12.58 4.75 4.64
CA ILE A 55 13.58 3.92 5.32
C ILE A 55 14.93 4.66 5.38
N ARG A 56 15.41 5.19 4.25
CA ARG A 56 16.68 5.92 4.18
C ARG A 56 16.69 7.19 5.01
N ARG A 57 15.52 7.81 5.24
CA ARG A 57 15.41 8.99 6.12
C ARG A 57 15.37 8.63 7.60
N LEU A 58 14.84 7.46 7.94
CA LEU A 58 14.78 6.98 9.33
C LEU A 58 16.10 6.34 9.77
N ARG A 59 16.73 5.55 8.92
CA ARG A 59 17.92 4.76 9.25
C ARG A 59 19.06 5.56 9.93
N PRO A 60 19.46 6.75 9.45
CA PRO A 60 20.53 7.51 10.10
C PRO A 60 20.21 7.98 11.53
N ARG A 61 18.92 8.04 11.88
CA ARG A 61 18.47 8.46 13.21
C ARG A 61 18.42 7.32 14.23
N HIS A 62 18.59 6.07 13.73
CA HIS A 62 18.46 4.84 14.51
C HIS A 62 19.66 3.92 14.19
N PRO A 63 20.83 4.10 14.87
CA PRO A 63 22.06 3.38 14.55
C PRO A 63 22.05 1.90 14.97
N GLY A 64 21.14 1.51 15.87
CA GLY A 64 20.95 0.11 16.30
C GLY A 64 20.25 -0.77 15.26
N PRO A 65 19.88 -2.01 15.64
CA PRO A 65 19.13 -2.90 14.76
C PRO A 65 17.85 -2.25 14.25
N PHE A 66 17.59 -2.37 12.94
CA PHE A 66 16.49 -1.73 12.25
C PHE A 66 15.63 -2.78 11.53
N TYR A 67 14.40 -2.94 12.00
CA TYR A 67 13.48 -3.95 11.50
C TYR A 67 12.31 -3.32 10.77
N ALA A 68 11.80 -4.00 9.75
CA ALA A 68 10.63 -3.57 8.99
C ALA A 68 9.50 -4.60 9.06
N ALA A 69 8.26 -4.13 9.24
CA ALA A 69 7.08 -4.98 9.22
C ALA A 69 6.04 -4.38 8.27
N GLY A 70 5.56 -5.16 7.31
CA GLY A 70 4.52 -4.78 6.38
C GLY A 70 3.29 -5.67 6.53
N VAL A 71 2.10 -5.07 6.58
CA VAL A 71 0.83 -5.82 6.70
C VAL A 71 0.00 -5.62 5.45
N SER A 72 -0.56 -6.71 4.91
CA SER A 72 -1.42 -6.68 3.73
C SER A 72 -0.73 -5.97 2.55
N LEU A 73 -1.33 -4.92 1.98
CA LEU A 73 -0.72 -4.09 0.93
C LEU A 73 0.69 -3.60 1.34
N GLY A 74 0.86 -3.18 2.59
CA GLY A 74 2.17 -2.77 3.10
C GLY A 74 3.21 -3.90 3.10
N GLY A 75 2.79 -5.15 3.25
CA GLY A 75 3.63 -6.33 3.08
C GLY A 75 4.09 -6.51 1.63
N ASN A 76 3.20 -6.31 0.66
CA ASN A 76 3.57 -6.36 -0.76
C ASN A 76 4.57 -5.25 -1.11
N VAL A 77 4.34 -4.01 -0.65
CA VAL A 77 5.26 -2.87 -0.87
C VAL A 77 6.63 -3.17 -0.26
N LEU A 78 6.66 -3.71 0.97
CA LEU A 78 7.91 -4.07 1.64
C LEU A 78 8.70 -5.14 0.88
N LEU A 79 8.04 -6.21 0.46
CA LEU A 79 8.68 -7.28 -0.31
C LEU A 79 9.18 -6.79 -1.67
N ARG A 80 8.41 -5.94 -2.35
CA ARG A 80 8.86 -5.29 -3.58
C ARG A 80 10.12 -4.47 -3.34
N TRP A 81 10.12 -3.64 -2.30
CA TRP A 81 11.27 -2.83 -1.95
C TRP A 81 12.51 -3.69 -1.67
N LEU A 82 12.37 -4.77 -0.91
CA LEU A 82 13.46 -5.71 -0.62
C LEU A 82 14.05 -6.29 -1.92
N GLY A 83 13.22 -6.85 -2.79
CA GLY A 83 13.68 -7.47 -4.03
C GLY A 83 14.22 -6.46 -5.04
N GLU A 84 13.63 -5.27 -5.16
CA GLU A 84 14.12 -4.20 -6.05
C GLU A 84 15.45 -3.61 -5.57
N GLN A 85 15.63 -3.45 -4.26
CA GLN A 85 16.87 -2.93 -3.67
C GLN A 85 17.98 -3.98 -3.56
N ARG A 86 17.64 -5.28 -3.50
CA ARG A 86 18.64 -6.36 -3.38
C ARG A 86 19.62 -6.07 -2.23
N HIS A 87 20.91 -6.06 -2.51
CA HIS A 87 21.94 -5.72 -1.53
C HIS A 87 21.75 -4.32 -0.90
N GLY A 88 21.10 -3.38 -1.60
CA GLY A 88 20.77 -2.07 -1.07
C GLY A 88 19.75 -2.11 0.08
N ALA A 89 19.00 -3.20 0.22
CA ALA A 89 18.07 -3.43 1.32
C ALA A 89 18.76 -3.84 2.64
N ALA A 90 20.05 -4.14 2.64
CA ALA A 90 20.82 -4.49 3.84
C ALA A 90 20.91 -3.37 4.90
N ILE A 91 20.30 -2.24 4.62
CA ILE A 91 20.07 -1.18 5.63
C ILE A 91 18.96 -1.55 6.63
N VAL A 92 18.17 -2.59 6.35
CA VAL A 92 17.19 -3.23 7.23
C VAL A 92 17.74 -4.59 7.65
N ASP A 93 17.87 -4.83 8.96
CA ASP A 93 18.50 -6.05 9.50
C ASP A 93 17.56 -7.27 9.40
N ALA A 94 16.25 -7.06 9.49
CA ALA A 94 15.25 -8.10 9.21
C ALA A 94 13.90 -7.48 8.82
N ALA A 95 13.14 -8.23 8.05
CA ALA A 95 11.82 -7.80 7.60
C ALA A 95 10.77 -8.93 7.72
N VAL A 96 9.52 -8.54 7.97
CA VAL A 96 8.38 -9.47 7.98
C VAL A 96 7.22 -8.89 7.19
N ALA A 97 6.64 -9.70 6.31
CA ALA A 97 5.42 -9.40 5.59
C ALA A 97 4.28 -10.30 6.11
N VAL A 98 3.21 -9.69 6.57
CA VAL A 98 2.06 -10.39 7.15
C VAL A 98 0.87 -10.29 6.19
N SER A 99 0.34 -11.44 5.77
CA SER A 99 -0.84 -11.53 4.88
C SER A 99 -0.71 -10.65 3.61
N ALA A 100 0.49 -10.60 3.04
CA ALA A 100 0.77 -9.81 1.85
C ALA A 100 0.14 -10.45 0.61
N PRO A 101 -0.57 -9.70 -0.25
CA PRO A 101 -1.06 -10.18 -1.53
C PRO A 101 0.10 -10.22 -2.54
N LEU A 102 0.88 -11.30 -2.54
CA LEU A 102 2.06 -11.47 -3.39
C LEU A 102 1.74 -11.42 -4.90
N ASP A 103 0.54 -11.84 -5.25
CA ASP A 103 -0.06 -11.76 -6.58
C ASP A 103 -1.34 -10.94 -6.48
N LEU A 104 -1.30 -9.71 -6.98
CA LEU A 104 -2.44 -8.79 -6.90
C LEU A 104 -3.61 -9.24 -7.76
N ALA A 105 -3.37 -9.91 -8.89
CA ALA A 105 -4.44 -10.44 -9.73
C ALA A 105 -5.20 -11.57 -9.01
N ALA A 106 -4.48 -12.52 -8.42
CA ALA A 106 -5.08 -13.57 -7.62
C ALA A 106 -5.80 -13.02 -6.37
N GLY A 107 -5.19 -12.02 -5.69
CA GLY A 107 -5.79 -11.35 -4.54
C GLY A 107 -7.07 -10.59 -4.91
N GLY A 108 -7.07 -9.86 -6.01
CA GLY A 108 -8.24 -9.13 -6.52
C GLY A 108 -9.37 -10.07 -6.94
N ALA A 109 -9.05 -11.18 -7.63
CA ALA A 109 -10.01 -12.21 -7.96
C ALA A 109 -10.65 -12.83 -6.70
N ALA A 110 -9.85 -13.16 -5.69
CA ALA A 110 -10.34 -13.68 -4.43
C ALA A 110 -11.26 -12.69 -3.69
N LEU A 111 -10.93 -11.40 -3.71
CA LEU A 111 -11.75 -10.34 -3.10
C LEU A 111 -13.05 -10.06 -3.87
N SER A 112 -13.15 -10.48 -5.13
CA SER A 112 -14.37 -10.31 -5.96
C SER A 112 -15.41 -11.41 -5.75
N THR A 113 -15.12 -12.46 -4.98
CA THR A 113 -15.97 -13.65 -4.85
C THR A 113 -16.41 -13.95 -3.42
N GLY A 114 -17.55 -14.62 -3.28
CA GLY A 114 -18.05 -15.10 -2.01
C GLY A 114 -18.19 -14.01 -0.94
N PHE A 115 -17.91 -14.37 0.30
CA PHE A 115 -17.94 -13.44 1.45
C PHE A 115 -16.87 -12.33 1.38
N ASN A 116 -15.79 -12.51 0.61
CA ASN A 116 -14.75 -11.51 0.48
C ASN A 116 -15.25 -10.24 -0.22
N ARG A 117 -16.36 -10.29 -0.96
CA ARG A 117 -17.02 -9.11 -1.53
C ARG A 117 -17.42 -8.08 -0.47
N LEU A 118 -17.61 -8.50 0.78
CA LEU A 118 -17.86 -7.58 1.87
C LEU A 118 -16.65 -6.67 2.13
N TYR A 119 -15.44 -7.23 2.13
CA TYR A 119 -14.21 -6.44 2.25
C TYR A 119 -14.03 -5.48 1.07
N THR A 120 -14.28 -5.96 -0.14
CA THR A 120 -14.24 -5.10 -1.34
C THR A 120 -15.18 -3.91 -1.21
N ARG A 121 -16.41 -4.15 -0.76
CA ARG A 121 -17.38 -3.07 -0.52
C ARG A 121 -16.88 -2.07 0.53
N MET A 122 -16.38 -2.55 1.66
CA MET A 122 -15.81 -1.69 2.71
C MET A 122 -14.66 -0.84 2.19
N PHE A 123 -13.77 -1.40 1.36
CA PHE A 123 -12.68 -0.62 0.75
C PHE A 123 -13.21 0.44 -0.20
N LEU A 124 -14.17 0.12 -1.06
CA LEU A 124 -14.75 1.10 -1.97
C LEU A 124 -15.54 2.20 -1.25
N GLU A 125 -16.13 1.91 -0.10
CA GLU A 125 -16.82 2.92 0.74
C GLU A 125 -15.85 3.99 1.28
N THR A 126 -14.56 3.69 1.42
CA THR A 126 -13.53 4.66 1.81
C THR A 126 -12.77 5.23 0.61
N LEU A 127 -12.45 4.42 -0.37
CA LEU A 127 -11.65 4.84 -1.53
C LEU A 127 -12.40 5.81 -2.46
N LYS A 128 -13.69 5.55 -2.73
CA LYS A 128 -14.48 6.41 -3.65
C LYS A 128 -14.64 7.84 -3.15
N PRO A 129 -15.02 8.11 -1.88
CA PRO A 129 -15.07 9.49 -1.38
C PRO A 129 -13.73 10.22 -1.47
N LYS A 130 -12.62 9.53 -1.18
CA LYS A 130 -11.27 10.10 -1.32
C LYS A 130 -10.94 10.43 -2.79
N ALA A 131 -11.33 9.55 -3.71
CA ALA A 131 -11.15 9.78 -5.13
C ALA A 131 -12.00 10.96 -5.61
N LEU A 132 -13.27 11.08 -5.18
CA LEU A 132 -14.13 12.22 -5.52
C LEU A 132 -13.53 13.54 -5.00
N ALA A 133 -13.11 13.60 -3.75
CA ALA A 133 -12.47 14.78 -3.19
C ALA A 133 -11.18 15.16 -3.95
N LYS A 134 -10.45 14.16 -4.46
CA LYS A 134 -9.29 14.39 -5.33
C LYS A 134 -9.70 14.97 -6.67
N LEU A 135 -10.77 14.45 -7.27
CA LEU A 135 -11.30 14.93 -8.55
C LEU A 135 -11.83 16.37 -8.47
N GLU A 136 -12.44 16.75 -7.34
CA GLU A 136 -12.87 18.13 -7.08
C GLU A 136 -11.68 19.09 -7.04
N ARG A 137 -10.57 18.67 -6.43
CA ARG A 137 -9.35 19.46 -6.35
C ARG A 137 -8.58 19.51 -7.69
N TYR A 138 -8.64 18.43 -8.45
CA TYR A 138 -7.94 18.25 -9.73
C TYR A 138 -8.92 17.76 -10.80
N PRO A 139 -9.72 18.65 -11.38
CA PRO A 139 -10.68 18.30 -12.42
C PRO A 139 -10.02 17.61 -13.62
N GLY A 140 -10.65 16.54 -14.10
CA GLY A 140 -10.17 15.82 -15.29
C GLY A 140 -9.13 14.72 -15.01
N LEU A 141 -8.77 14.45 -13.75
CA LEU A 141 -7.83 13.35 -13.40
C LEU A 141 -8.30 11.99 -13.88
N PHE A 142 -9.60 11.72 -13.76
CA PHE A 142 -10.26 10.48 -14.20
C PHE A 142 -11.76 10.71 -14.36
N ASP A 143 -12.42 9.75 -14.99
CA ASP A 143 -13.86 9.81 -15.26
C ASP A 143 -14.68 9.55 -13.98
N ARG A 144 -15.52 10.53 -13.61
CA ARG A 144 -16.36 10.48 -12.41
C ARG A 144 -17.42 9.38 -12.49
N ASP A 145 -18.07 9.22 -13.64
CA ASP A 145 -19.17 8.26 -13.78
C ASP A 145 -18.63 6.83 -13.77
N ARG A 146 -17.50 6.59 -14.42
CA ARG A 146 -16.79 5.31 -14.33
C ARG A 146 -16.32 5.00 -12.92
N LEU A 147 -15.80 5.99 -12.16
CA LEU A 147 -15.47 5.83 -10.74
C LEU A 147 -16.69 5.40 -9.93
N MET A 148 -17.84 6.08 -10.11
CA MET A 148 -19.05 5.75 -9.37
C MET A 148 -19.61 4.38 -9.75
N ALA A 149 -19.46 3.97 -11.00
CA ALA A 149 -19.88 2.65 -11.49
C ALA A 149 -18.98 1.50 -11.00
N ALA A 150 -17.74 1.77 -10.54
CA ALA A 150 -16.83 0.73 -10.07
C ALA A 150 -17.44 -0.07 -8.91
N ARG A 151 -17.41 -1.41 -9.00
CA ARG A 151 -18.02 -2.32 -8.02
C ARG A 151 -17.04 -3.26 -7.33
N ASP A 152 -15.79 -3.26 -7.80
CA ASP A 152 -14.69 -4.05 -7.26
C ASP A 152 -13.37 -3.28 -7.38
N LEU A 153 -12.30 -3.85 -6.84
CA LEU A 153 -10.98 -3.24 -6.88
C LEU A 153 -10.43 -3.19 -8.32
N TYR A 154 -10.78 -4.16 -9.16
CA TYR A 154 -10.34 -4.18 -10.56
C TYR A 154 -10.85 -2.94 -11.31
N SER A 155 -12.15 -2.69 -11.25
CA SER A 155 -12.77 -1.55 -11.92
C SER A 155 -12.35 -0.20 -11.31
N PHE A 156 -12.13 -0.15 -9.98
CA PHE A 156 -11.60 1.03 -9.32
C PHE A 156 -10.16 1.32 -9.78
N ASP A 157 -9.29 0.33 -9.75
CA ASP A 157 -7.90 0.48 -10.15
C ASP A 157 -7.76 0.87 -11.63
N ASN A 158 -8.66 0.35 -12.48
CA ASN A 158 -8.67 0.69 -13.90
C ASN A 158 -9.02 2.16 -14.18
N VAL A 159 -9.84 2.76 -13.33
CA VAL A 159 -10.28 4.15 -13.48
C VAL A 159 -9.37 5.13 -12.75
N VAL A 160 -8.84 4.74 -11.59
CA VAL A 160 -8.13 5.65 -10.68
C VAL A 160 -6.66 5.28 -10.55
N THR A 161 -6.34 4.10 -10.01
CA THR A 161 -4.97 3.77 -9.62
C THR A 161 -4.04 3.66 -10.82
N ALA A 162 -4.43 2.90 -11.84
CA ALA A 162 -3.58 2.68 -13.00
C ALA A 162 -3.25 3.97 -13.75
N PRO A 163 -4.23 4.81 -14.16
CA PRO A 163 -3.93 6.04 -14.89
C PRO A 163 -3.10 7.03 -14.09
N LEU A 164 -3.35 7.16 -12.78
CA LEU A 164 -2.62 8.12 -11.94
C LEU A 164 -1.15 7.77 -11.73
N HIS A 165 -0.77 6.50 -11.92
CA HIS A 165 0.57 6.02 -11.63
C HIS A 165 1.31 5.48 -12.86
N GLY A 166 0.83 5.82 -14.07
CA GLY A 166 1.50 5.48 -15.33
C GLY A 166 1.44 4.01 -15.71
N TYR A 167 0.43 3.29 -15.22
CA TYR A 167 0.08 1.96 -15.70
C TYR A 167 -0.95 2.07 -16.81
N ARG A 168 -0.88 1.17 -17.78
CA ARG A 168 -1.80 1.14 -18.93
C ARG A 168 -3.24 0.86 -18.49
N ASP A 169 -3.41 -0.10 -17.60
CA ASP A 169 -4.68 -0.63 -17.10
C ASP A 169 -4.45 -1.39 -15.77
N THR A 170 -5.51 -1.96 -15.20
CA THR A 170 -5.42 -2.77 -13.96
C THR A 170 -4.54 -4.01 -14.13
N ASP A 171 -4.58 -4.67 -15.28
CA ASP A 171 -3.78 -5.88 -15.50
C ASP A 171 -2.29 -5.54 -15.50
N ASP A 172 -1.89 -4.47 -16.16
CA ASP A 172 -0.52 -3.95 -16.14
C ASP A 172 -0.11 -3.52 -14.72
N TYR A 173 -0.99 -2.80 -14.02
CA TYR A 173 -0.75 -2.40 -12.63
C TYR A 173 -0.55 -3.62 -11.72
N TRP A 174 -1.50 -4.54 -11.70
CA TRP A 174 -1.44 -5.70 -10.82
C TRP A 174 -0.26 -6.62 -11.16
N HIS A 175 0.04 -6.79 -12.44
CA HIS A 175 1.21 -7.55 -12.85
C HIS A 175 2.50 -6.89 -12.33
N ARG A 176 2.74 -5.64 -12.69
CA ARG A 176 3.98 -4.91 -12.36
C ARG A 176 4.13 -4.59 -10.88
N ALA A 177 3.04 -4.39 -10.15
CA ALA A 177 3.04 -4.08 -8.72
C ALA A 177 3.03 -5.32 -7.80
N SER A 178 2.89 -6.52 -8.31
CA SER A 178 2.95 -7.76 -7.53
C SER A 178 4.37 -8.06 -7.04
N ALA A 179 4.51 -8.38 -5.75
CA ALA A 179 5.80 -8.71 -5.16
C ALA A 179 6.36 -10.05 -5.64
N ARG A 180 5.51 -10.98 -6.11
CA ARG A 180 5.92 -12.33 -6.53
C ARG A 180 7.08 -12.35 -7.52
N HIS A 181 7.20 -11.32 -8.36
CA HIS A 181 8.21 -11.25 -9.41
C HIS A 181 9.61 -10.93 -8.89
N VAL A 182 9.70 -10.34 -7.70
CA VAL A 182 10.97 -9.91 -7.10
C VAL A 182 11.38 -10.75 -5.88
N LEU A 183 10.56 -11.73 -5.46
CA LEU A 183 10.89 -12.60 -4.32
C LEU A 183 12.21 -13.36 -4.50
N PRO A 184 12.58 -13.85 -5.69
CA PRO A 184 13.88 -14.53 -5.88
C PRO A 184 15.10 -13.63 -5.66
N ASP A 185 14.91 -12.32 -5.61
CA ASP A 185 15.98 -11.33 -5.45
C ASP A 185 16.16 -10.86 -3.98
N ILE A 186 15.36 -11.38 -3.04
CA ILE A 186 15.42 -11.06 -1.59
C ILE A 186 16.45 -11.90 -0.87
#